data_e283f526945680513aaf1e15b091c873
#
_entry.id   e283f526945680513aaf1e15b091c873
#
_cell.length_a   1.000
_cell.length_b   1.000
_cell.length_c   1.000
_cell.angle_alpha   90.00
_cell.angle_beta   90.00
_cell.angle_gamma   90.00
#
_symmetry.space_group_name_H-M   'P 1'
#
loop_
_entity.id
_entity.type
_entity.pdbx_description
1 polymer ?
#
loop_
_entity_poly.entity_id
_entity_poly.type
_entity_poly.pdbx_seq_one_letter_code
_entity_poly.pdbx_strand_id
1 'polypeptide(L)'
;MKRLFVLLTALFALTQMNAQEKKNIRISTDNTDLILQVAPNGRLYQTYLGDKLLNEQDINHFSYAVKGGSDGSVSTRGWEVYPGSGAEDYFEPAVAITHHDGNPSSIFRYVSSEQKAVADGTETVIHLKDDQYPVEVT
;
A
#
# COMPACT_ATOMS: atom_id res chain seq x y z
N MET A 1 31.06 35.84 -8.66
CA MET A 1 31.20 34.66 -7.77
C MET A 1 29.98 34.39 -6.89
N LYS A 2 29.34 35.38 -6.25
CA LYS A 2 28.15 35.14 -5.40
C LYS A 2 26.91 34.57 -6.16
N ARG A 3 26.71 34.94 -7.43
CA ARG A 3 25.55 34.46 -8.23
C ARG A 3 25.69 32.99 -8.70
N LEU A 4 26.92 32.51 -8.84
CA LEU A 4 27.19 31.12 -9.24
C LEU A 4 26.91 30.14 -8.07
N PHE A 5 27.15 30.58 -6.85
CA PHE A 5 26.90 29.77 -5.64
C PHE A 5 25.42 29.57 -5.36
N VAL A 6 24.58 30.58 -5.64
CA VAL A 6 23.11 30.48 -5.47
C VAL A 6 22.50 29.53 -6.48
N LEU A 7 23.02 29.48 -7.71
CA LEU A 7 22.56 28.53 -8.74
C LEU A 7 22.94 27.09 -8.41
N LEU A 8 24.09 26.85 -7.81
CA LEU A 8 24.54 25.51 -7.42
C LEU A 8 23.72 24.94 -6.25
N THR A 9 23.35 25.79 -5.28
CA THR A 9 22.49 25.38 -4.14
C THR A 9 21.05 25.14 -4.56
N ALA A 10 20.52 25.87 -5.53
CA ALA A 10 19.18 25.63 -6.08
C ALA A 10 19.10 24.33 -6.89
N LEU A 11 20.20 23.96 -7.58
CA LEU A 11 20.25 22.69 -8.34
C LEU A 11 20.32 21.48 -7.41
N PHE A 12 20.95 21.62 -6.23
CA PHE A 12 21.03 20.54 -5.24
C PHE A 12 19.72 20.31 -4.50
N ALA A 13 18.86 21.32 -4.38
CA ALA A 13 17.54 21.22 -3.75
C ALA A 13 16.50 20.51 -4.67
N LEU A 14 16.72 20.47 -5.97
CA LEU A 14 15.83 19.82 -6.93
C LEU A 14 16.05 18.31 -7.09
N THR A 15 17.14 17.76 -6.55
CA THR A 15 17.44 16.31 -6.64
C THR A 15 16.89 15.48 -5.48
N GLN A 16 16.21 16.09 -4.54
CA GLN A 16 15.42 15.39 -3.52
C GLN A 16 14.00 15.09 -4.04
N MET A 17 13.89 14.59 -5.26
CA MET A 17 12.68 13.83 -5.61
C MET A 17 12.75 12.53 -4.83
N ASN A 18 12.07 12.53 -3.68
CA ASN A 18 11.84 11.36 -2.87
C ASN A 18 11.30 10.25 -3.78
N ALA A 19 12.14 9.31 -4.16
CA ALA A 19 11.67 7.99 -4.48
C ALA A 19 10.96 7.53 -3.20
N GLN A 20 9.63 7.51 -3.20
CA GLN A 20 8.85 7.06 -2.07
C GLN A 20 9.31 5.63 -1.79
N GLU A 21 9.99 5.46 -0.67
CA GLU A 21 10.59 4.19 -0.29
C GLU A 21 9.47 3.16 -0.25
N LYS A 22 9.63 2.06 -1.00
CA LYS A 22 8.65 0.98 -1.03
C LYS A 22 8.48 0.46 0.38
N LYS A 23 7.33 0.68 0.99
CA LYS A 23 7.05 0.17 2.32
C LYS A 23 6.47 -1.24 2.20
N ASN A 24 7.24 -2.22 2.66
CA ASN A 24 6.80 -3.61 2.78
C ASN A 24 6.43 -3.91 4.23
N ILE A 25 5.38 -4.71 4.42
CA ILE A 25 4.96 -5.26 5.71
C ILE A 25 5.08 -6.77 5.56
N ARG A 26 5.99 -7.39 6.30
CA ARG A 26 6.17 -8.84 6.34
C ARG A 26 5.44 -9.41 7.54
N ILE A 27 4.60 -10.40 7.30
CA ILE A 27 3.89 -11.17 8.31
C ILE A 27 4.33 -12.63 8.15
N SER A 28 4.95 -13.18 9.18
CA SER A 28 5.62 -14.48 9.09
C SER A 28 5.08 -15.45 10.13
N THR A 29 4.95 -16.71 9.71
CA THR A 29 4.87 -17.87 10.59
C THR A 29 6.19 -18.65 10.56
N ASP A 30 6.21 -19.85 11.12
CA ASP A 30 7.39 -20.71 11.04
C ASP A 30 7.73 -21.13 9.60
N ASN A 31 6.71 -21.30 8.76
CA ASN A 31 6.84 -21.89 7.43
C ASN A 31 6.34 -20.99 6.29
N THR A 32 5.65 -19.89 6.60
CA THR A 32 4.96 -19.08 5.59
C THR A 32 5.25 -17.60 5.76
N ASP A 33 5.39 -16.90 4.66
CA ASP A 33 5.43 -15.44 4.61
C ASP A 33 4.27 -14.89 3.80
N LEU A 34 3.66 -13.84 4.35
CA LEU A 34 2.79 -12.90 3.65
C LEU A 34 3.49 -11.57 3.54
N ILE A 35 3.65 -11.07 2.33
CA ILE A 35 4.24 -9.74 2.08
C ILE A 35 3.15 -8.82 1.53
N LEU A 36 2.94 -7.73 2.26
CA LEU A 36 2.09 -6.63 1.83
C LEU A 36 2.95 -5.43 1.44
N GLN A 37 2.54 -4.70 0.43
CA GLN A 37 3.25 -3.51 -0.04
C GLN A 37 2.30 -2.32 -0.13
N VAL A 38 2.73 -1.18 0.40
CA VAL A 38 2.05 0.10 0.21
C VAL A 38 2.47 0.67 -1.12
N ALA A 39 1.52 0.85 -2.02
CA ALA A 39 1.74 1.43 -3.34
C ALA A 39 1.87 2.96 -3.27
N PRO A 40 2.42 3.63 -4.30
CA PRO A 40 2.49 5.09 -4.36
C PRO A 40 1.14 5.81 -4.23
N ASN A 41 0.06 5.14 -4.61
CA ASN A 41 -1.31 5.64 -4.40
C ASN A 41 -1.81 5.47 -2.95
N GLY A 42 -0.98 4.95 -2.05
CA GLY A 42 -1.31 4.69 -0.65
C GLY A 42 -2.14 3.43 -0.38
N ARG A 43 -2.58 2.72 -1.41
CA ARG A 43 -3.35 1.48 -1.24
C ARG A 43 -2.43 0.32 -0.85
N LEU A 44 -2.98 -0.68 -0.17
CA LEU A 44 -2.23 -1.82 0.35
C LEU A 44 -2.48 -3.06 -0.50
N TYR A 45 -1.41 -3.68 -1.01
CA TYR A 45 -1.48 -4.83 -1.89
C TYR A 45 -0.74 -6.03 -1.32
N GLN A 46 -1.29 -7.22 -1.53
CA GLN A 46 -0.57 -8.47 -1.32
C GLN A 46 0.37 -8.70 -2.50
N THR A 47 1.66 -8.86 -2.24
CA THR A 47 2.67 -9.11 -3.28
C THR A 47 3.23 -10.52 -3.24
N TYR A 48 3.15 -11.17 -2.09
CA TYR A 48 3.58 -12.55 -1.91
C TYR A 48 2.75 -13.25 -0.82
N LEU A 49 2.43 -14.50 -1.03
CA LEU A 49 1.96 -15.45 -0.02
C LEU A 49 2.50 -16.83 -0.41
N GLY A 50 3.33 -17.42 0.43
CA GLY A 50 3.95 -18.71 0.13
C GLY A 50 4.92 -19.14 1.22
N ASP A 51 5.83 -20.04 0.85
CA ASP A 51 6.85 -20.54 1.76
C ASP A 51 7.71 -19.42 2.33
N LYS A 52 8.21 -19.63 3.54
CA LYS A 52 9.07 -18.66 4.22
C LYS A 52 10.28 -18.29 3.39
N LEU A 53 10.49 -16.99 3.18
CA LEU A 53 11.63 -16.48 2.43
C LEU A 53 12.91 -16.65 3.25
N LEU A 54 13.89 -17.30 2.65
CA LEU A 54 15.19 -17.57 3.30
C LEU A 54 16.08 -16.33 3.34
N ASN A 55 15.92 -15.42 2.38
CA ASN A 55 16.68 -14.20 2.29
C ASN A 55 15.73 -12.98 2.38
N GLU A 56 15.99 -12.09 3.34
CA GLU A 56 15.20 -10.88 3.51
C GLU A 56 15.23 -9.94 2.30
N GLN A 57 16.31 -10.00 1.52
CA GLN A 57 16.43 -9.17 0.31
C GLN A 57 15.46 -9.60 -0.79
N ASP A 58 14.97 -10.85 -0.77
CA ASP A 58 14.04 -11.36 -1.76
C ASP A 58 12.70 -10.58 -1.75
N ILE A 59 12.33 -9.97 -0.63
CA ILE A 59 11.18 -9.09 -0.52
C ILE A 59 11.19 -7.97 -1.56
N ASN A 60 12.37 -7.49 -1.94
CA ASN A 60 12.52 -6.39 -2.89
C ASN A 60 12.19 -6.79 -4.34
N HIS A 61 12.17 -8.09 -4.63
CA HIS A 61 11.80 -8.62 -5.95
C HIS A 61 10.29 -8.69 -6.17
N PHE A 62 9.51 -8.67 -5.10
CA PHE A 62 8.07 -8.64 -5.20
C PHE A 62 7.57 -7.22 -5.43
N SER A 63 6.60 -7.07 -6.30
CA SER A 63 5.91 -5.81 -6.51
C SER A 63 4.46 -6.06 -6.91
N TYR A 64 3.57 -5.19 -6.45
CA TYR A 64 2.21 -5.19 -6.98
C TYR A 64 2.28 -4.88 -8.48
N ALA A 65 1.50 -5.61 -9.27
CA ALA A 65 1.39 -5.36 -10.69
C ALA A 65 0.11 -4.57 -10.96
N VAL A 66 0.27 -3.32 -11.38
CA VAL A 66 -0.82 -2.58 -12.03
C VAL A 66 -0.83 -3.04 -13.48
N LYS A 67 -1.75 -3.92 -13.83
CA LYS A 67 -1.98 -4.28 -15.24
C LYS A 67 -3.11 -3.40 -15.76
N GLY A 68 -2.80 -2.55 -16.74
CA GLY A 68 -3.82 -1.91 -17.55
C GLY A 68 -4.66 -2.98 -18.24
N GLY A 69 -5.96 -2.92 -18.12
CA GLY A 69 -6.86 -3.78 -18.90
C GLY A 69 -6.82 -3.35 -20.37
N SER A 70 -7.07 -4.30 -21.28
CA SER A 70 -7.20 -4.02 -22.72
C SER A 70 -8.41 -3.12 -23.05
N ASP A 71 -9.28 -2.90 -22.10
CA ASP A 71 -10.47 -2.03 -22.14
C ASP A 71 -10.22 -0.61 -21.61
N GLY A 72 -8.95 -0.26 -21.32
CA GLY A 72 -8.57 1.03 -20.74
C GLY A 72 -8.82 1.15 -19.24
N SER A 73 -9.34 0.13 -18.59
CA SER A 73 -9.48 0.11 -17.16
C SER A 73 -8.09 -0.01 -16.51
N VAL A 74 -7.78 0.85 -15.55
CA VAL A 74 -6.63 0.67 -14.66
C VAL A 74 -7.02 -0.39 -13.65
N SER A 75 -6.98 -1.64 -14.10
CA SER A 75 -7.23 -2.75 -13.20
C SER A 75 -6.07 -2.86 -12.22
N THR A 76 -6.27 -2.38 -11.02
CA THR A 76 -5.49 -2.77 -9.84
C THR A 76 -5.82 -4.21 -9.46
N ARG A 77 -6.11 -5.04 -10.47
CA ARG A 77 -6.64 -6.39 -10.33
C ARG A 77 -5.90 -7.18 -9.29
N GLY A 78 -6.64 -7.43 -8.32
CA GLY A 78 -6.52 -8.64 -7.57
C GLY A 78 -5.42 -8.54 -6.59
N TRP A 79 -5.31 -8.20 -5.60
CA TRP A 79 -4.41 -8.32 -4.46
C TRP A 79 -4.42 -7.08 -3.57
N GLU A 80 -5.34 -6.14 -3.82
CA GLU A 80 -5.63 -5.16 -2.81
C GLU A 80 -6.21 -5.88 -1.60
N VAL A 81 -5.62 -5.62 -0.43
CA VAL A 81 -5.92 -6.39 0.79
C VAL A 81 -7.32 -6.05 1.33
N TYR A 82 -7.74 -4.79 1.20
CA TYR A 82 -9.01 -4.33 1.72
C TYR A 82 -9.70 -3.34 0.76
N PRO A 83 -10.24 -3.84 -0.35
CA PRO A 83 -10.91 -2.98 -1.33
C PRO A 83 -12.24 -2.47 -0.79
N GLY A 84 -12.47 -1.16 -0.88
CA GLY A 84 -13.77 -0.54 -0.66
C GLY A 84 -14.67 -0.64 -1.89
N SER A 85 -15.99 -0.50 -1.72
CA SER A 85 -16.92 -0.45 -2.83
C SER A 85 -16.73 0.79 -3.69
N GLY A 86 -17.11 0.72 -4.97
CA GLY A 86 -17.13 1.85 -5.90
C GLY A 86 -15.77 2.30 -6.42
N ALA A 87 -14.69 1.60 -6.10
CA ALA A 87 -13.33 1.90 -6.53
C ALA A 87 -12.93 1.12 -7.79
N GLU A 88 -13.71 1.19 -8.86
CA GLU A 88 -13.42 0.64 -10.20
C GLU A 88 -13.16 -0.88 -10.25
N ASP A 89 -13.44 -1.62 -9.19
CA ASP A 89 -13.20 -3.04 -9.13
C ASP A 89 -14.49 -3.82 -9.38
N TYR A 90 -14.44 -4.76 -10.31
CA TYR A 90 -15.49 -5.72 -10.59
C TYR A 90 -15.53 -6.87 -9.56
N PHE A 91 -14.72 -6.79 -8.52
CA PHE A 91 -14.65 -7.78 -7.45
C PHE A 91 -15.54 -7.38 -6.28
N GLU A 92 -15.93 -8.38 -5.52
CA GLU A 92 -16.66 -8.15 -4.28
C GLU A 92 -15.79 -7.32 -3.32
N PRO A 93 -16.26 -6.17 -2.85
CA PRO A 93 -15.51 -5.35 -1.93
C PRO A 93 -15.41 -6.01 -0.55
N ALA A 94 -14.33 -5.75 0.18
CA ALA A 94 -14.21 -6.16 1.57
C ALA A 94 -15.23 -5.46 2.47
N VAL A 95 -15.61 -4.24 2.10
CA VAL A 95 -16.65 -3.46 2.76
C VAL A 95 -17.42 -2.60 1.76
N ALA A 96 -18.73 -2.51 1.96
CA ALA A 96 -19.63 -1.60 1.22
C ALA A 96 -20.26 -0.61 2.21
N ILE A 97 -20.03 0.68 1.98
CA ILE A 97 -20.51 1.76 2.83
C ILE A 97 -21.28 2.74 1.95
N THR A 98 -22.47 3.15 2.40
CA THR A 98 -23.14 4.31 1.84
C THR A 98 -22.91 5.48 2.78
N HIS A 99 -22.19 6.48 2.30
CA HIS A 99 -21.87 7.68 3.06
C HIS A 99 -23.08 8.60 3.23
N HIS A 100 -22.97 9.60 4.11
CA HIS A 100 -24.09 10.49 4.46
C HIS A 100 -24.63 11.33 3.30
N ASP A 101 -23.84 11.51 2.26
CA ASP A 101 -24.19 12.20 1.01
C ASP A 101 -24.74 11.26 -0.07
N GLY A 102 -24.90 9.96 0.24
CA GLY A 102 -25.37 8.92 -0.67
C GLY A 102 -24.28 8.32 -1.56
N ASN A 103 -23.02 8.74 -1.45
CA ASN A 103 -21.93 8.17 -2.21
C ASN A 103 -21.59 6.75 -1.68
N PRO A 104 -21.56 5.71 -2.54
CA PRO A 104 -21.20 4.35 -2.13
C PRO A 104 -19.71 4.04 -2.23
N SER A 105 -18.88 4.99 -2.68
CA SER A 105 -17.46 4.75 -2.95
C SER A 105 -16.60 5.00 -1.73
N SER A 106 -15.71 4.05 -1.43
CA SER A 106 -14.71 4.14 -0.37
C SER A 106 -13.34 3.72 -0.89
N ILE A 107 -12.31 4.52 -0.65
CA ILE A 107 -10.93 4.23 -1.03
C ILE A 107 -10.07 4.28 0.21
N PHE A 108 -9.64 3.12 0.69
CA PHE A 108 -8.83 3.01 1.89
C PHE A 108 -7.34 3.14 1.58
N ARG A 109 -6.68 4.04 2.33
CA ARG A 109 -5.23 4.26 2.24
C ARG A 109 -4.56 3.84 3.53
N TYR A 110 -3.37 3.31 3.39
CA TYR A 110 -2.51 2.95 4.50
C TYR A 110 -2.12 4.18 5.33
N VAL A 111 -2.30 4.06 6.64
CA VAL A 111 -1.88 5.08 7.61
C VAL A 111 -0.65 4.60 8.37
N SER A 112 -0.77 3.44 9.02
CA SER A 112 0.30 2.89 9.85
C SER A 112 0.17 1.39 10.02
N SER A 113 1.25 0.76 10.45
CA SER A 113 1.22 -0.62 10.93
C SER A 113 2.18 -0.81 12.09
N GLU A 114 1.82 -1.69 12.99
CA GLU A 114 2.65 -2.11 14.11
C GLU A 114 2.62 -3.62 14.26
N GLN A 115 3.68 -4.17 14.84
CA GLN A 115 3.78 -5.59 15.19
C GLN A 115 4.12 -5.72 16.67
N LYS A 116 3.43 -6.60 17.37
CA LYS A 116 3.67 -6.88 18.77
C LYS A 116 3.65 -8.37 19.03
N ALA A 117 4.52 -8.83 19.93
CA ALA A 117 4.50 -10.21 20.40
C ALA A 117 3.24 -10.45 21.23
N VAL A 118 2.60 -11.59 20.99
CA VAL A 118 1.46 -12.11 21.77
C VAL A 118 1.80 -13.52 22.23
N ALA A 119 0.94 -14.13 23.08
CA ALA A 119 1.23 -15.41 23.72
C ALA A 119 1.61 -16.51 22.71
N ASP A 120 0.94 -16.58 21.57
CA ASP A 120 1.09 -17.64 20.58
C ASP A 120 1.64 -17.15 19.23
N GLY A 121 2.37 -16.02 19.22
CA GLY A 121 2.96 -15.51 17.98
C GLY A 121 3.16 -14.00 17.93
N THR A 122 2.91 -13.44 16.77
CA THR A 122 3.00 -11.99 16.52
C THR A 122 1.69 -11.48 15.93
N GLU A 123 1.12 -10.46 16.54
CA GLU A 123 -0.01 -9.73 15.99
C GLU A 123 0.51 -8.58 15.13
N THR A 124 -0.01 -8.47 13.92
CA THR A 124 0.24 -7.34 13.03
C THR A 124 -1.04 -6.53 12.90
N VAL A 125 -1.01 -5.29 13.36
CA VAL A 125 -2.13 -4.35 13.27
C VAL A 125 -1.86 -3.36 12.16
N ILE A 126 -2.83 -3.18 11.25
CA ILE A 126 -2.71 -2.28 10.10
C ILE A 126 -3.89 -1.31 10.13
N HIS A 127 -3.58 -0.02 10.09
CA HIS A 127 -4.58 1.04 10.07
C HIS A 127 -4.72 1.57 8.65
N LEU A 128 -5.96 1.58 8.18
CA LEU A 128 -6.36 2.16 6.90
C LEU A 128 -7.37 3.28 7.16
N LYS A 129 -7.41 4.26 6.29
CA LYS A 129 -8.35 5.39 6.35
C LYS A 129 -8.93 5.67 4.99
N ASP A 130 -10.22 5.97 4.96
CA ASP A 130 -10.88 6.43 3.74
C ASP A 130 -10.32 7.79 3.30
N ASP A 131 -10.19 7.97 2.00
CA ASP A 131 -9.57 9.14 1.38
C ASP A 131 -10.42 10.42 1.55
N GLN A 132 -11.74 10.27 1.61
CA GLN A 132 -12.69 11.38 1.60
C GLN A 132 -13.57 11.45 2.85
N TYR A 133 -13.80 10.32 3.51
CA TYR A 133 -14.75 10.22 4.62
C TYR A 133 -14.05 9.85 5.93
N PRO A 134 -14.64 10.20 7.09
CA PRO A 134 -14.06 9.90 8.40
C PRO A 134 -14.30 8.42 8.78
N VAL A 135 -13.87 7.50 7.90
CA VAL A 135 -13.96 6.05 8.09
C VAL A 135 -12.56 5.50 8.22
N GLU A 136 -12.32 4.73 9.26
CA GLU A 136 -11.06 4.06 9.56
C GLU A 136 -11.30 2.57 9.73
N VAL A 137 -10.32 1.77 9.31
CA VAL A 137 -10.32 0.30 9.40
C VAL A 137 -9.04 -0.15 10.09
N THR A 138 -9.20 -1.10 10.97
CA THR A 138 -8.08 -1.74 11.66
C THR A 138 -8.22 -3.24 11.58
#